data_80636a7a65e3874f833c74cdcef5befe
#
_entry.id   80636a7a65e3874f833c74cdcef5befe
#
_cell.length_a   1.000
_cell.length_b   1.000
_cell.length_c   1.000
_cell.angle_alpha   90.00
_cell.angle_beta   90.00
_cell.angle_gamma   90.00
#
_symmetry.space_group_name_H-M   'P 1'
#
loop_
_entity.id
_entity.type
_entity.pdbx_description
1 polymer ?
#
loop_
_entity_poly.entity_id
_entity_poly.type
_entity_poly.pdbx_seq_one_letter_code
_entity_poly.pdbx_strand_id
1 'polypeptide(L)'
;MKFNRCPKSVRSAVLLLAALAACSPAVESDPPEQAIPSASVHWVGSWTAAQVARPIPEVVPGEETEPARGYSDLNISNQTLRQIANISLGGDRFRVVLTNALGTAALDVGAAHLALRDEGAAIVPGSGRVLTFGGSPTTSIPAGAVIVSDSVALTAPALADLAIDVFIPGDVGATMSPPTILPASWQTNYLSPSGDHTGTVEMPVEMETTYTRGDGTLTSTWFFLARVEVEAPESVGAVVALGDSITNGSRSTIDTNNRWPDHLARRLVANGTPMGVLNAGIGGNRVLSGGSSLSGLARFDRDVLVQTGATHAIILLGTNDIGFARENPSPTVEDLIAGHMQFIE
;
A
#
# COMPACT_ATOMS: atom_id res chain seq x y z
N MET A 1 -76.05 10.42 -55.76
CA MET A 1 -77.49 10.19 -55.46
C MET A 1 -77.73 10.83 -54.10
N LYS A 2 -78.46 11.95 -54.11
CA LYS A 2 -79.79 12.17 -53.54
C LYS A 2 -79.87 11.83 -52.04
N PHE A 3 -80.33 12.59 -51.09
CA PHE A 3 -81.15 13.83 -50.99
C PHE A 3 -81.23 14.12 -49.46
N ASN A 4 -81.13 15.41 -49.06
CA ASN A 4 -82.13 16.21 -48.35
C ASN A 4 -82.68 15.71 -47.01
N ARG A 5 -82.77 16.49 -45.98
CA ARG A 5 -83.44 17.74 -45.70
C ARG A 5 -83.20 18.16 -44.22
N CYS A 6 -83.04 19.44 -44.04
CA CYS A 6 -83.40 20.22 -42.84
C CYS A 6 -84.94 20.18 -42.61
N PRO A 7 -85.59 20.71 -41.55
CA PRO A 7 -85.14 21.63 -40.45
C PRO A 7 -85.80 21.30 -39.07
N LYS A 8 -85.50 22.01 -38.00
CA LYS A 8 -86.34 22.92 -37.28
C LYS A 8 -85.71 23.48 -36.02
N SER A 9 -85.79 24.77 -35.87
CA SER A 9 -85.55 25.68 -34.82
C SER A 9 -86.25 25.35 -33.49
N VAL A 10 -85.53 25.51 -32.34
CA VAL A 10 -86.19 26.04 -31.11
C VAL A 10 -85.21 27.00 -30.45
N ARG A 11 -85.63 28.17 -30.15
CA ARG A 11 -85.01 29.23 -29.38
C ARG A 11 -85.04 28.86 -27.94
N SER A 12 -83.93 29.11 -27.19
CA SER A 12 -84.08 29.69 -25.85
C SER A 12 -82.69 29.98 -25.19
N ALA A 13 -82.68 31.20 -24.69
CA ALA A 13 -81.96 31.71 -23.52
C ALA A 13 -80.46 31.65 -23.47
N VAL A 14 -79.87 32.82 -23.65
CA VAL A 14 -78.54 33.22 -23.29
C VAL A 14 -78.46 33.39 -21.75
N LEU A 15 -77.64 32.60 -21.11
CA LEU A 15 -77.11 32.93 -19.76
C LEU A 15 -75.65 33.23 -19.89
N LEU A 16 -75.26 34.50 -19.70
CA LEU A 16 -73.91 34.96 -19.63
C LEU A 16 -73.36 34.59 -18.24
N LEU A 17 -72.48 33.56 -18.11
CA LEU A 17 -71.67 33.37 -16.99
C LEU A 17 -70.28 33.93 -17.31
N ALA A 18 -69.91 35.05 -16.65
CA ALA A 18 -68.55 35.58 -16.67
C ALA A 18 -67.64 34.69 -15.86
N ALA A 19 -66.77 33.89 -16.51
CA ALA A 19 -65.69 33.18 -15.88
C ALA A 19 -64.51 34.15 -15.69
N LEU A 20 -64.23 34.53 -14.44
CA LEU A 20 -62.99 35.18 -14.02
C LEU A 20 -61.85 34.16 -14.20
N ALA A 21 -61.06 34.28 -15.24
CA ALA A 21 -59.82 33.58 -15.37
C ALA A 21 -58.77 34.18 -14.41
N ALA A 22 -58.55 33.53 -13.27
CA ALA A 22 -57.41 33.82 -12.41
C ALA A 22 -56.15 33.35 -13.15
N CYS A 23 -55.32 34.27 -13.64
CA CYS A 23 -53.97 34.03 -14.05
C CYS A 23 -53.13 33.70 -12.81
N SER A 24 -52.91 32.41 -12.53
CA SER A 24 -51.81 32.01 -11.66
C SER A 24 -50.48 32.20 -12.43
N PRO A 25 -49.50 32.86 -11.84
CA PRO A 25 -48.16 32.92 -12.44
C PRO A 25 -47.63 31.49 -12.56
N ALA A 26 -47.16 31.12 -13.77
CA ALA A 26 -46.44 29.90 -13.99
C ALA A 26 -45.19 29.98 -13.12
N VAL A 27 -45.05 29.05 -12.15
CA VAL A 27 -43.79 28.82 -11.47
C VAL A 27 -42.85 28.26 -12.51
N GLU A 28 -41.92 29.08 -12.98
CA GLU A 28 -40.80 28.65 -13.79
C GLU A 28 -40.03 27.64 -12.92
N SER A 29 -40.14 26.35 -13.23
CA SER A 29 -39.31 25.34 -12.61
C SER A 29 -37.88 25.59 -13.07
N ASP A 30 -36.99 25.88 -12.13
CA ASP A 30 -35.56 25.91 -12.40
C ASP A 30 -35.16 24.64 -13.18
N PRO A 31 -34.32 24.80 -14.21
CA PRO A 31 -33.80 23.63 -14.92
C PRO A 31 -33.14 22.70 -13.91
N PRO A 32 -33.30 21.38 -14.03
CA PRO A 32 -32.68 20.44 -13.10
C PRO A 32 -31.18 20.76 -13.01
N GLU A 33 -30.72 21.03 -11.80
CA GLU A 33 -29.30 21.22 -11.51
C GLU A 33 -28.55 20.04 -12.10
N GLN A 34 -27.77 20.30 -13.14
CA GLN A 34 -26.99 19.26 -13.77
C GLN A 34 -26.03 18.72 -12.71
N ALA A 35 -26.28 17.50 -12.25
CA ALA A 35 -25.38 16.81 -11.34
C ALA A 35 -23.99 16.84 -11.99
N ILE A 36 -23.06 17.55 -11.34
CA ILE A 36 -21.66 17.56 -11.72
C ILE A 36 -21.23 16.09 -11.69
N PRO A 37 -20.77 15.51 -12.82
CA PRO A 37 -20.35 14.13 -12.82
C PRO A 37 -19.27 13.99 -11.74
N SER A 38 -19.49 13.10 -10.78
CA SER A 38 -18.47 12.78 -9.77
C SER A 38 -17.22 12.37 -10.54
N ALA A 39 -16.09 13.05 -10.28
CA ALA A 39 -14.84 12.69 -10.91
C ALA A 39 -14.60 11.20 -10.66
N SER A 40 -14.27 10.47 -11.73
CA SER A 40 -13.93 9.05 -11.61
C SER A 40 -12.69 8.92 -10.73
N VAL A 41 -12.72 7.95 -9.84
CA VAL A 41 -11.63 7.67 -8.90
C VAL A 41 -11.14 6.25 -9.07
N HIS A 42 -9.88 6.04 -8.75
CA HIS A 42 -9.25 4.73 -8.76
C HIS A 42 -8.27 4.57 -7.59
N TRP A 43 -7.78 3.37 -7.38
CA TRP A 43 -6.77 3.11 -6.34
C TRP A 43 -5.38 3.40 -6.88
N VAL A 44 -4.56 4.06 -6.05
CA VAL A 44 -3.15 4.38 -6.31
C VAL A 44 -2.32 3.97 -5.11
N GLY A 45 -1.19 3.31 -5.37
CA GLY A 45 -0.21 3.04 -4.32
C GLY A 45 0.38 4.33 -3.76
N SER A 46 0.38 4.44 -2.44
CA SER A 46 0.95 5.58 -1.73
C SER A 46 2.21 5.21 -0.93
N TRP A 47 2.38 3.93 -0.63
CA TRP A 47 3.55 3.35 -0.01
C TRP A 47 3.68 1.88 -0.42
N THR A 48 4.91 1.37 -0.54
CA THR A 48 5.19 -0.05 -0.78
C THR A 48 6.48 -0.51 -0.11
N ALA A 49 6.55 -1.81 0.18
CA ALA A 49 7.76 -2.52 0.56
C ALA A 49 8.04 -3.65 -0.44
N ALA A 50 9.22 -3.66 -1.03
CA ALA A 50 9.68 -4.79 -1.83
C ALA A 50 9.91 -6.01 -0.94
N GLN A 51 9.52 -7.20 -1.42
CA GLN A 51 9.40 -8.39 -0.58
C GLN A 51 10.58 -9.33 -0.75
N VAL A 52 11.10 -9.79 0.39
CA VAL A 52 12.18 -10.78 0.49
C VAL A 52 11.73 -11.90 1.42
N ALA A 53 12.06 -13.15 1.09
CA ALA A 53 11.91 -14.25 2.03
C ALA A 53 13.01 -14.14 3.09
N ARG A 54 12.64 -14.24 4.36
CA ARG A 54 13.64 -14.44 5.40
C ARG A 54 14.14 -15.89 5.35
N PRO A 55 15.45 -16.15 5.20
CA PRO A 55 15.97 -17.50 5.34
C PRO A 55 15.69 -18.03 6.74
N ILE A 56 15.15 -19.23 6.83
CA ILE A 56 15.09 -19.96 8.12
C ILE A 56 16.49 -20.55 8.29
N PRO A 57 17.17 -20.31 9.41
CA PRO A 57 18.47 -20.93 9.68
C PRO A 57 18.33 -22.45 9.63
N GLU A 58 19.18 -23.10 8.85
CA GLU A 58 19.27 -24.56 8.87
C GLU A 58 19.89 -24.96 10.21
N VAL A 59 19.11 -25.65 11.05
CA VAL A 59 19.61 -26.19 12.31
C VAL A 59 20.42 -27.45 11.97
N VAL A 60 21.74 -27.31 11.95
CA VAL A 60 22.64 -28.46 11.82
C VAL A 60 22.79 -29.10 13.20
N PRO A 61 22.32 -30.35 13.41
CA PRO A 61 22.44 -31.00 14.72
C PRO A 61 23.90 -31.09 15.14
N GLY A 62 24.24 -30.50 16.31
CA GLY A 62 25.57 -30.53 16.90
C GLY A 62 26.46 -29.33 16.59
N GLU A 63 26.04 -28.38 15.76
CA GLU A 63 26.67 -27.07 15.66
C GLU A 63 25.94 -26.08 16.56
N GLU A 64 26.69 -25.39 17.42
CA GLU A 64 26.18 -24.17 18.06
C GLU A 64 26.01 -23.14 16.93
N THR A 65 24.77 -22.97 16.45
CA THR A 65 24.45 -21.87 15.52
C THR A 65 24.66 -20.58 16.29
N GLU A 66 25.71 -19.81 15.93
CA GLU A 66 25.80 -18.41 16.37
C GLU A 66 24.43 -17.76 16.10
N PRO A 67 23.84 -17.08 17.09
CA PRO A 67 22.56 -16.42 16.90
C PRO A 67 22.69 -15.51 15.67
N ALA A 68 21.86 -15.75 14.68
CA ALA A 68 21.85 -14.96 13.46
C ALA A 68 21.64 -13.49 13.87
N ARG A 69 22.69 -12.69 13.77
CA ARG A 69 22.67 -11.29 14.21
C ARG A 69 21.68 -10.51 13.37
N GLY A 70 20.64 -10.00 14.01
CA GLY A 70 19.64 -9.13 13.37
C GLY A 70 18.21 -9.68 13.44
N TYR A 71 17.35 -9.24 12.53
CA TYR A 71 15.93 -9.60 12.42
C TYR A 71 15.64 -11.12 12.32
N SER A 72 16.69 -11.94 12.16
CA SER A 72 16.59 -13.39 12.07
C SER A 72 16.02 -14.04 13.33
N ASP A 73 16.14 -13.40 14.48
CA ASP A 73 15.76 -13.99 15.76
C ASP A 73 14.36 -13.56 16.23
N LEU A 74 13.73 -12.63 15.52
CA LEU A 74 12.39 -12.20 15.85
C LEU A 74 11.38 -13.29 15.50
N ASN A 75 10.83 -13.96 16.50
CA ASN A 75 9.65 -14.81 16.37
C ASN A 75 8.41 -14.03 16.80
N ILE A 76 7.39 -14.03 15.96
CA ILE A 76 6.10 -13.40 16.25
C ILE A 76 5.16 -14.52 16.68
N SER A 77 4.71 -14.47 17.93
CA SER A 77 3.85 -15.50 18.52
C SER A 77 2.76 -14.87 19.37
N ASN A 78 1.51 -14.93 18.92
CA ASN A 78 0.36 -14.34 19.60
C ASN A 78 0.60 -12.86 19.97
N GLN A 79 1.04 -12.05 19.01
CA GLN A 79 1.46 -10.65 19.22
C GLN A 79 0.92 -9.73 18.12
N THR A 80 0.88 -8.44 18.42
CA THR A 80 0.54 -7.39 17.47
C THR A 80 1.79 -6.69 16.97
N LEU A 81 1.96 -6.66 15.65
CA LEU A 81 2.92 -5.79 14.97
C LEU A 81 2.27 -4.45 14.72
N ARG A 82 2.89 -3.34 15.16
CA ARG A 82 2.58 -1.98 14.71
C ARG A 82 3.68 -1.51 13.80
N GLN A 83 3.34 -1.26 12.55
CA GLN A 83 4.31 -0.91 11.52
C GLN A 83 4.00 0.47 10.95
N ILE A 84 5.04 1.26 10.75
CA ILE A 84 4.90 2.66 10.33
C ILE A 84 5.21 2.77 8.83
N ALA A 85 4.30 3.40 8.10
CA ALA A 85 4.44 3.67 6.67
C ALA A 85 4.27 5.17 6.40
N ASN A 86 5.31 5.82 5.87
CA ASN A 86 5.22 7.21 5.43
C ASN A 86 4.60 7.25 4.02
N ILE A 87 3.36 7.69 3.93
CA ILE A 87 2.62 7.74 2.67
C ILE A 87 3.05 8.93 1.82
N SER A 88 3.24 8.73 0.53
CA SER A 88 3.61 9.79 -0.43
C SER A 88 2.42 10.60 -0.93
N LEU A 89 1.24 9.99 -1.00
CA LEU A 89 0.00 10.57 -1.50
C LEU A 89 -1.07 10.50 -0.41
N GLY A 90 -1.67 11.63 -0.06
CA GLY A 90 -2.78 11.73 0.89
C GLY A 90 -4.14 11.50 0.24
N GLY A 91 -5.18 11.39 1.06
CA GLY A 91 -6.57 11.24 0.63
C GLY A 91 -7.50 10.95 1.81
N ASP A 92 -8.73 10.53 1.49
CA ASP A 92 -9.80 10.32 2.47
C ASP A 92 -10.21 8.85 2.62
N ARG A 93 -9.69 7.96 1.76
CA ARG A 93 -9.97 6.52 1.81
C ARG A 93 -8.72 5.73 1.50
N PHE A 94 -8.44 4.76 2.35
CA PHE A 94 -7.27 3.90 2.26
C PHE A 94 -7.65 2.43 2.32
N ARG A 95 -6.78 1.58 1.78
CA ARG A 95 -6.75 0.14 1.99
C ARG A 95 -5.31 -0.35 2.12
N VAL A 96 -5.14 -1.47 2.79
CA VAL A 96 -3.84 -2.06 3.08
C VAL A 96 -3.73 -3.41 2.39
N VAL A 97 -2.56 -3.68 1.82
CA VAL A 97 -2.24 -4.97 1.22
C VAL A 97 -1.26 -5.70 2.13
N LEU A 98 -1.72 -6.84 2.67
CA LEU A 98 -0.88 -7.76 3.43
C LEU A 98 -0.37 -8.87 2.51
N THR A 99 0.76 -9.46 2.88
CA THR A 99 1.48 -10.39 2.01
C THR A 99 2.01 -11.62 2.75
N ASN A 100 1.83 -12.76 2.13
CA ASN A 100 2.49 -14.02 2.44
C ASN A 100 3.12 -14.61 1.16
N ALA A 101 3.52 -13.70 0.23
CA ALA A 101 3.94 -14.07 -1.12
C ALA A 101 5.15 -15.00 -1.16
N LEU A 102 5.96 -15.01 -0.11
CA LEU A 102 7.18 -15.83 -0.02
C LEU A 102 7.10 -16.87 1.11
N GLY A 103 5.96 -16.95 1.79
CA GLY A 103 5.68 -18.00 2.77
C GLY A 103 5.33 -19.33 2.12
N THR A 104 5.55 -20.43 2.85
CA THR A 104 5.26 -21.80 2.43
C THR A 104 4.11 -22.44 3.21
N ALA A 105 3.64 -21.79 4.28
CA ALA A 105 2.43 -22.13 5.03
C ALA A 105 1.47 -20.92 5.06
N ALA A 106 0.20 -21.14 5.38
CA ALA A 106 -0.76 -20.06 5.54
C ALA A 106 -0.38 -19.15 6.73
N LEU A 107 -0.65 -17.85 6.60
CA LEU A 107 -0.48 -16.83 7.63
C LEU A 107 -1.86 -16.38 8.13
N ASP A 108 -2.16 -16.67 9.39
CA ASP A 108 -3.40 -16.22 10.01
C ASP A 108 -3.26 -14.81 10.56
N VAL A 109 -4.23 -13.96 10.24
CA VAL A 109 -4.38 -12.59 10.74
C VAL A 109 -5.64 -12.53 11.60
N GLY A 110 -5.47 -12.33 12.90
CA GLY A 110 -6.55 -12.30 13.87
C GLY A 110 -7.27 -10.96 13.94
N ALA A 111 -6.55 -9.87 13.66
CA ALA A 111 -7.08 -8.50 13.56
C ALA A 111 -6.11 -7.63 12.78
N ALA A 112 -6.61 -6.55 12.17
CA ALA A 112 -5.79 -5.51 11.57
C ALA A 112 -6.42 -4.13 11.76
N HIS A 113 -5.59 -3.09 11.81
CA HIS A 113 -6.03 -1.73 12.09
C HIS A 113 -5.16 -0.71 11.36
N LEU A 114 -5.74 0.42 10.98
CA LEU A 114 -5.06 1.54 10.33
C LEU A 114 -5.34 2.82 11.11
N ALA A 115 -4.31 3.64 11.37
CA ALA A 115 -4.46 4.91 12.06
C ALA A 115 -3.42 5.93 11.60
N LEU A 116 -3.61 7.20 11.93
CA LEU A 116 -2.54 8.19 11.89
C LEU A 116 -1.57 7.92 13.05
N ARG A 117 -0.28 7.86 12.77
CA ARG A 117 0.76 7.82 13.81
C ARG A 117 0.84 9.16 14.52
N ASP A 118 1.05 9.14 15.83
CA ASP A 118 1.40 10.32 16.63
C ASP A 118 2.93 10.32 16.87
N GLU A 119 3.42 9.78 17.96
CA GLU A 119 4.83 9.68 18.29
C GLU A 119 5.17 8.24 18.71
N GLY A 120 6.35 7.76 18.36
CA GLY A 120 6.78 6.40 18.70
C GLY A 120 5.78 5.35 18.21
N ALA A 121 5.28 4.53 19.14
CA ALA A 121 4.24 3.54 18.89
C ALA A 121 2.81 4.08 19.11
N ALA A 122 2.63 5.36 19.47
CA ALA A 122 1.31 5.93 19.69
C ALA A 122 0.59 6.28 18.37
N ILE A 123 -0.74 6.23 18.41
CA ILE A 123 -1.60 6.69 17.31
C ILE A 123 -2.44 7.88 17.75
N VAL A 124 -2.80 8.74 16.80
CA VAL A 124 -3.67 9.88 17.04
C VAL A 124 -5.03 9.38 17.54
N PRO A 125 -5.51 9.80 18.73
CA PRO A 125 -6.80 9.38 19.28
C PRO A 125 -7.95 9.64 18.29
N GLY A 126 -8.81 8.64 18.08
CA GLY A 126 -9.98 8.73 17.19
C GLY A 126 -9.67 8.56 15.69
N SER A 127 -8.39 8.50 15.28
CA SER A 127 -8.01 8.24 13.89
C SER A 127 -8.13 6.77 13.48
N GLY A 128 -8.20 5.86 14.45
CA GLY A 128 -8.15 4.43 14.24
C GLY A 128 -9.33 3.86 13.44
N ARG A 129 -9.04 2.92 12.54
CA ARG A 129 -10.01 2.19 11.71
C ARG A 129 -9.70 0.71 11.71
N VAL A 130 -10.67 -0.10 12.05
CA VAL A 130 -10.58 -1.56 11.90
C VAL A 130 -10.53 -1.89 10.42
N LEU A 131 -9.57 -2.71 10.02
CA LEU A 131 -9.50 -3.27 8.68
C LEU A 131 -10.26 -4.59 8.65
N THR A 132 -11.00 -4.80 7.56
CA THR A 132 -11.69 -6.06 7.28
C THR A 132 -11.23 -6.61 5.93
N PHE A 133 -11.54 -7.88 5.68
CA PHE A 133 -11.18 -8.61 4.47
C PHE A 133 -12.43 -9.32 3.95
N GLY A 134 -13.08 -8.70 2.95
CA GLY A 134 -14.40 -9.14 2.48
C GLY A 134 -15.47 -9.09 3.59
N GLY A 135 -15.41 -8.06 4.45
CA GLY A 135 -16.29 -7.86 5.59
C GLY A 135 -15.91 -8.64 6.87
N SER A 136 -14.91 -9.54 6.82
CA SER A 136 -14.42 -10.27 8.00
C SER A 136 -13.26 -9.54 8.68
N PRO A 137 -13.24 -9.41 10.02
CA PRO A 137 -12.11 -8.82 10.73
C PRO A 137 -10.88 -9.74 10.79
N THR A 138 -11.04 -11.02 10.45
CA THR A 138 -9.98 -12.02 10.41
C THR A 138 -9.78 -12.56 9.01
N THR A 139 -8.58 -13.02 8.71
CA THR A 139 -8.29 -13.70 7.43
C THR A 139 -7.14 -14.68 7.60
N SER A 140 -7.03 -15.63 6.65
CA SER A 140 -5.87 -16.49 6.50
C SER A 140 -5.31 -16.28 5.10
N ILE A 141 -4.05 -15.86 5.01
CA ILE A 141 -3.37 -15.59 3.75
C ILE A 141 -2.65 -16.86 3.31
N PRO A 142 -3.08 -17.52 2.21
CA PRO A 142 -2.41 -18.73 1.74
C PRO A 142 -0.93 -18.49 1.42
N ALA A 143 -0.14 -19.57 1.43
CA ALA A 143 1.22 -19.55 0.94
C ALA A 143 1.29 -18.98 -0.49
N GLY A 144 2.23 -18.07 -0.74
CA GLY A 144 2.40 -17.44 -2.06
C GLY A 144 1.40 -16.34 -2.39
N ALA A 145 0.47 -15.99 -1.49
CA ALA A 145 -0.62 -15.04 -1.77
C ALA A 145 -0.42 -13.67 -1.12
N VAL A 146 -1.21 -12.72 -1.60
CA VAL A 146 -1.46 -11.40 -1.00
C VAL A 146 -2.95 -11.24 -0.76
N ILE A 147 -3.32 -10.37 0.18
CA ILE A 147 -4.71 -10.01 0.43
C ILE A 147 -4.84 -8.50 0.55
N VAL A 148 -5.93 -7.96 0.02
CA VAL A 148 -6.26 -6.54 0.11
C VAL A 148 -7.39 -6.36 1.12
N SER A 149 -7.23 -5.44 2.06
CA SER A 149 -8.30 -5.10 2.99
C SER A 149 -9.45 -4.40 2.29
N ASP A 150 -10.62 -4.44 2.88
CA ASP A 150 -11.68 -3.50 2.54
C ASP A 150 -11.20 -2.07 2.80
N SER A 151 -11.75 -1.11 2.07
CA SER A 151 -11.35 0.29 2.22
C SER A 151 -11.98 0.93 3.46
N VAL A 152 -11.22 1.79 4.12
CA VAL A 152 -11.66 2.55 5.30
C VAL A 152 -11.60 4.05 5.05
N ALA A 153 -12.56 4.78 5.63
CA ALA A 153 -12.56 6.24 5.62
C ALA A 153 -11.57 6.74 6.67
N LEU A 154 -10.49 7.34 6.21
CA LEU A 154 -9.45 7.98 7.01
C LEU A 154 -8.88 9.14 6.20
N THR A 155 -9.00 10.37 6.70
CA THR A 155 -8.36 11.52 6.05
C THR A 155 -6.92 11.61 6.53
N ALA A 156 -5.97 11.54 5.59
CA ALA A 156 -4.55 11.71 5.87
C ALA A 156 -3.91 12.62 4.81
N PRO A 157 -3.11 13.61 5.21
CA PRO A 157 -2.35 14.41 4.26
C PRO A 157 -1.23 13.61 3.59
N ALA A 158 -0.78 14.05 2.44
CA ALA A 158 0.45 13.50 1.86
C ALA A 158 1.63 13.66 2.84
N LEU A 159 2.55 12.70 2.82
CA LEU A 159 3.72 12.62 3.69
C LEU A 159 3.40 12.32 5.17
N ALA A 160 2.16 11.97 5.51
CA ALA A 160 1.81 11.51 6.84
C ALA A 160 2.41 10.11 7.12
N ASP A 161 2.71 9.86 8.38
CA ASP A 161 2.99 8.52 8.88
C ASP A 161 1.68 7.84 9.27
N LEU A 162 1.43 6.66 8.71
CA LEU A 162 0.36 5.76 9.10
C LEU A 162 0.90 4.64 9.97
N ALA A 163 0.16 4.28 11.00
CA ALA A 163 0.38 3.09 11.82
C ALA A 163 -0.54 1.98 11.33
N ILE A 164 0.05 0.85 10.97
CA ILE A 164 -0.64 -0.36 10.53
C ILE A 164 -0.42 -1.45 11.58
N ASP A 165 -1.49 -1.84 12.25
CA ASP A 165 -1.44 -2.95 13.20
C ASP A 165 -1.85 -4.24 12.52
N VAL A 166 -1.15 -5.32 12.83
CA VAL A 166 -1.49 -6.68 12.40
C VAL A 166 -1.28 -7.61 13.59
N PHE A 167 -2.37 -8.18 14.09
CA PHE A 167 -2.33 -9.21 15.13
C PHE A 167 -2.16 -10.59 14.50
N ILE A 168 -1.12 -11.29 14.91
CA ILE A 168 -0.79 -12.66 14.49
C ILE A 168 -1.08 -13.59 15.67
N PRO A 169 -2.18 -14.36 15.63
CA PRO A 169 -2.59 -15.19 16.78
C PRO A 169 -1.73 -16.45 16.94
N GLY A 170 -1.07 -16.90 15.87
CA GLY A 170 -0.22 -18.10 15.86
C GLY A 170 1.24 -17.81 16.14
N ASP A 171 2.04 -18.88 16.20
CA ASP A 171 3.49 -18.83 16.26
C ASP A 171 4.06 -18.99 14.85
N VAL A 172 4.61 -17.90 14.30
CA VAL A 172 5.16 -17.87 12.93
C VAL A 172 6.36 -18.82 12.81
N GLY A 173 7.23 -18.86 13.82
CA GLY A 173 8.40 -19.73 13.82
C GLY A 173 8.05 -21.22 13.84
N ALA A 174 6.97 -21.60 14.54
CA ALA A 174 6.52 -22.99 14.61
C ALA A 174 6.05 -23.53 13.24
N THR A 175 5.63 -22.66 12.32
CA THR A 175 5.20 -23.08 10.98
C THR A 175 6.36 -23.47 10.07
N MET A 176 7.59 -23.13 10.41
CA MET A 176 8.78 -23.26 9.54
C MET A 176 8.62 -22.57 8.17
N SER A 177 7.62 -21.71 8.04
CA SER A 177 7.41 -20.90 6.83
C SER A 177 8.28 -19.65 6.88
N PRO A 178 9.06 -19.35 5.83
CA PRO A 178 9.82 -18.12 5.80
C PRO A 178 8.88 -16.91 5.79
N PRO A 179 8.96 -16.00 6.77
CA PRO A 179 8.15 -14.79 6.75
C PRO A 179 8.54 -13.89 5.55
N THR A 180 7.52 -13.33 4.92
CA THR A 180 7.69 -12.30 3.88
C THR A 180 8.01 -10.97 4.54
N ILE A 181 9.18 -10.39 4.26
CA ILE A 181 9.69 -9.18 4.92
C ILE A 181 10.34 -8.20 3.93
N LEU A 182 10.54 -6.95 4.37
CA LEU A 182 11.57 -6.06 3.82
C LEU A 182 12.55 -5.70 4.94
N PRO A 183 13.76 -6.25 4.93
CA PRO A 183 14.81 -5.90 5.90
C PRO A 183 15.45 -4.54 5.56
N ALA A 184 16.12 -3.95 6.55
CA ALA A 184 16.77 -2.65 6.43
C ALA A 184 15.79 -1.54 6.02
N SER A 185 14.68 -1.46 6.76
CA SER A 185 13.56 -0.55 6.47
C SER A 185 13.84 0.91 6.81
N TRP A 186 14.83 1.20 7.67
CA TRP A 186 15.16 2.54 8.18
C TRP A 186 13.97 3.25 8.85
N GLN A 187 13.03 2.46 9.35
CA GLN A 187 11.84 2.90 10.07
C GLN A 187 11.59 1.95 11.23
N THR A 188 11.50 2.48 12.44
CA THR A 188 11.19 1.71 13.65
C THR A 188 9.76 1.20 13.56
N ASN A 189 9.59 -0.10 13.78
CA ASN A 189 8.33 -0.77 13.95
C ASN A 189 8.31 -1.43 15.33
N TYR A 190 7.14 -1.84 15.81
CA TYR A 190 6.94 -2.21 17.20
C TYR A 190 6.24 -3.56 17.29
N LEU A 191 6.66 -4.38 18.26
CA LEU A 191 6.02 -5.62 18.63
C LEU A 191 5.43 -5.47 20.04
N SER A 192 4.16 -5.83 20.20
CA SER A 192 3.48 -5.78 21.49
C SER A 192 3.87 -6.97 22.38
N PRO A 193 3.57 -6.93 23.69
CA PRO A 193 3.42 -8.14 24.50
C PRO A 193 2.40 -9.09 23.87
N SER A 194 2.34 -10.33 24.40
CA SER A 194 1.38 -11.34 23.96
C SER A 194 -0.07 -10.83 24.03
N GLY A 195 -0.82 -11.02 22.95
CA GLY A 195 -2.21 -10.67 22.81
C GLY A 195 -2.49 -9.70 21.66
N ASP A 196 -3.79 -9.48 21.44
CA ASP A 196 -4.29 -8.49 20.48
C ASP A 196 -4.30 -7.10 21.11
N HIS A 197 -3.45 -6.23 20.58
CA HIS A 197 -3.33 -4.82 20.94
C HIS A 197 -3.66 -3.88 19.77
N THR A 198 -4.33 -4.38 18.73
CA THR A 198 -4.70 -3.57 17.56
C THR A 198 -5.59 -2.39 17.96
N GLY A 199 -5.31 -1.22 17.41
CA GLY A 199 -6.07 0.01 17.66
C GLY A 199 -5.86 0.65 19.03
N THR A 200 -5.01 0.08 19.90
CA THR A 200 -4.66 0.69 21.19
C THR A 200 -3.91 2.00 20.95
N VAL A 201 -4.37 3.12 21.53
CA VAL A 201 -3.75 4.43 21.32
C VAL A 201 -2.29 4.40 21.75
N GLU A 202 -2.02 4.05 22.99
CA GLU A 202 -0.69 3.82 23.54
C GLU A 202 -0.43 2.30 23.55
N MET A 203 -0.05 1.74 22.41
CA MET A 203 0.25 0.31 22.34
C MET A 203 1.43 -0.03 23.24
N PRO A 204 1.29 -0.98 24.18
CA PRO A 204 2.43 -1.45 24.94
C PRO A 204 3.47 -2.08 24.00
N VAL A 205 4.73 -1.74 24.19
CA VAL A 205 5.83 -2.22 23.36
C VAL A 205 6.68 -3.19 24.18
N GLU A 206 6.77 -4.43 23.75
CA GLU A 206 7.73 -5.40 24.27
C GLU A 206 9.08 -5.23 23.59
N MET A 207 9.06 -4.97 22.27
CA MET A 207 10.28 -4.81 21.50
C MET A 207 10.07 -3.85 20.31
N GLU A 208 11.06 -3.00 20.06
CA GLU A 208 11.23 -2.36 18.77
C GLU A 208 11.86 -3.36 17.79
N THR A 209 11.38 -3.40 16.55
CA THR A 209 11.96 -4.31 15.54
C THR A 209 13.28 -3.79 14.97
N THR A 210 13.99 -2.98 15.75
CA THR A 210 15.29 -2.42 15.39
C THR A 210 16.42 -3.38 15.73
N TYR A 211 17.46 -3.37 14.92
CA TYR A 211 18.68 -4.14 15.15
C TYR A 211 19.89 -3.38 14.63
N THR A 212 21.05 -3.66 15.22
CA THR A 212 22.32 -3.08 14.80
C THR A 212 23.00 -4.01 13.79
N ARG A 213 23.25 -3.50 12.60
CA ARG A 213 24.00 -4.20 11.56
C ARG A 213 25.47 -4.36 11.94
N GLY A 214 26.18 -5.26 11.24
CA GLY A 214 27.60 -5.50 11.47
C GLY A 214 28.51 -4.28 11.24
N ASP A 215 28.02 -3.25 10.52
CA ASP A 215 28.70 -1.97 10.33
C ASP A 215 28.35 -0.91 11.41
N GLY A 216 27.61 -1.29 12.45
CA GLY A 216 27.15 -0.42 13.52
C GLY A 216 25.90 0.40 13.21
N THR A 217 25.33 0.27 12.01
CA THR A 217 24.14 1.03 11.61
C THR A 217 22.86 0.44 12.19
N LEU A 218 22.04 1.26 12.85
CA LEU A 218 20.72 0.87 13.33
C LEU A 218 19.74 0.84 12.18
N THR A 219 18.92 -0.20 12.10
CA THR A 219 17.84 -0.37 11.10
C THR A 219 16.71 -1.24 11.66
N SER A 220 15.67 -1.46 10.88
CA SER A 220 14.49 -2.23 11.27
C SER A 220 13.98 -3.10 10.12
N THR A 221 12.79 -3.69 10.26
CA THR A 221 12.17 -4.59 9.27
C THR A 221 10.66 -4.36 9.22
N TRP A 222 10.08 -4.35 8.01
CA TRP A 222 8.63 -4.54 7.82
C TRP A 222 8.31 -6.02 7.59
N PHE A 223 7.21 -6.47 8.18
CA PHE A 223 6.74 -7.86 8.12
C PHE A 223 5.36 -7.92 7.49
N PHE A 224 5.13 -8.81 6.54
CA PHE A 224 3.82 -9.11 5.94
C PHE A 224 3.05 -7.91 5.37
N LEU A 225 3.69 -6.75 5.26
CA LEU A 225 3.10 -5.52 4.73
C LEU A 225 3.64 -5.25 3.33
N ALA A 226 2.75 -5.24 2.32
CA ALA A 226 3.15 -5.02 0.94
C ALA A 226 2.92 -3.57 0.49
N ARG A 227 1.72 -3.01 0.72
CA ARG A 227 1.35 -1.68 0.21
C ARG A 227 0.33 -0.99 1.11
N VAL A 228 0.32 0.33 1.04
CA VAL A 228 -0.81 1.18 1.42
C VAL A 228 -1.28 1.88 0.15
N GLU A 229 -2.58 1.77 -0.12
CA GLU A 229 -3.22 2.34 -1.30
C GLU A 229 -4.26 3.38 -0.89
N VAL A 230 -4.40 4.43 -1.69
CA VAL A 230 -5.33 5.53 -1.49
C VAL A 230 -6.24 5.69 -2.70
N GLU A 231 -7.48 6.06 -2.47
CA GLU A 231 -8.42 6.44 -3.53
C GLU A 231 -8.05 7.83 -4.05
N ALA A 232 -7.84 7.96 -5.35
CA ALA A 232 -7.39 9.19 -6.00
C ALA A 232 -8.11 9.42 -7.34
N PRO A 233 -8.14 10.66 -7.87
CA PRO A 233 -8.65 10.93 -9.21
C PRO A 233 -7.92 10.12 -10.28
N GLU A 234 -8.61 9.74 -11.35
CA GLU A 234 -8.08 8.97 -12.50
C GLU A 234 -6.80 9.57 -13.13
N SER A 235 -6.59 10.88 -12.98
CA SER A 235 -5.40 11.56 -13.49
C SER A 235 -4.15 11.36 -12.63
N VAL A 236 -4.29 10.79 -11.44
CA VAL A 236 -3.20 10.58 -10.47
C VAL A 236 -2.64 9.18 -10.65
N GLY A 237 -1.33 9.09 -10.88
CA GLY A 237 -0.63 7.81 -10.97
C GLY A 237 0.43 7.65 -9.89
N ALA A 238 1.25 6.61 -10.01
CA ALA A 238 2.39 6.38 -9.15
C ALA A 238 3.68 6.16 -9.96
N VAL A 239 4.81 6.57 -9.37
CA VAL A 239 6.15 6.23 -9.82
C VAL A 239 6.74 5.16 -8.90
N VAL A 240 7.21 4.07 -9.50
CA VAL A 240 7.87 2.98 -8.78
C VAL A 240 9.38 3.13 -8.90
N ALA A 241 10.06 3.22 -7.76
CA ALA A 241 11.51 3.28 -7.67
C ALA A 241 12.08 1.86 -7.47
N LEU A 242 12.40 1.17 -8.55
CA LEU A 242 13.08 -0.13 -8.51
C LEU A 242 14.57 0.07 -8.29
N GLY A 243 15.14 -0.58 -7.28
CA GLY A 243 16.56 -0.41 -7.01
C GLY A 243 17.15 -1.37 -5.98
N ASP A 244 18.39 -1.09 -5.64
CA ASP A 244 19.16 -1.81 -4.64
C ASP A 244 19.14 -1.10 -3.26
N SER A 245 20.22 -1.27 -2.47
CA SER A 245 20.38 -0.64 -1.16
C SER A 245 20.33 0.89 -1.21
N ILE A 246 20.73 1.52 -2.30
CA ILE A 246 20.69 2.98 -2.46
C ILE A 246 19.25 3.44 -2.49
N THR A 247 18.39 2.73 -3.19
CA THR A 247 16.95 3.01 -3.28
C THR A 247 16.22 2.63 -1.99
N ASN A 248 16.55 1.47 -1.40
CA ASN A 248 16.02 1.09 -0.08
C ASN A 248 16.39 2.10 1.02
N GLY A 249 17.46 2.88 0.83
CA GLY A 249 17.88 3.95 1.71
C GLY A 249 19.01 3.56 2.66
N SER A 250 19.92 2.68 2.24
CA SER A 250 21.04 2.24 3.06
C SER A 250 21.79 3.41 3.69
N ARG A 251 21.95 3.35 5.03
CA ARG A 251 22.57 4.38 5.88
C ARG A 251 21.78 5.68 6.02
N SER A 252 20.52 5.71 5.61
CA SER A 252 19.63 6.80 5.99
C SER A 252 19.46 6.83 7.50
N THR A 253 19.22 8.03 8.05
CA THR A 253 18.87 8.16 9.45
C THR A 253 17.52 7.50 9.70
N ILE A 254 17.47 6.60 10.70
CA ILE A 254 16.22 5.89 11.05
C ILE A 254 15.14 6.91 11.46
N ASP A 255 13.88 6.61 11.14
CA ASP A 255 12.67 7.37 11.48
C ASP A 255 12.58 8.79 10.91
N THR A 256 13.42 9.13 9.93
CA THR A 256 13.42 10.47 9.33
C THR A 256 12.84 10.53 7.93
N ASN A 257 12.47 9.37 7.34
CA ASN A 257 11.98 9.28 5.98
C ASN A 257 12.90 10.03 5.00
N ASN A 258 14.21 9.72 5.03
CA ASN A 258 15.24 10.50 4.35
C ASN A 258 15.92 9.73 3.21
N ARG A 259 15.24 8.74 2.63
CA ARG A 259 15.63 8.00 1.43
C ARG A 259 15.38 8.87 0.19
N TRP A 260 16.09 8.63 -0.90
CA TRP A 260 15.87 9.45 -2.10
C TRP A 260 14.42 9.39 -2.65
N PRO A 261 13.67 8.26 -2.58
CA PRO A 261 12.26 8.27 -2.96
C PRO A 261 11.41 9.16 -2.04
N ASP A 262 11.72 9.26 -0.74
CA ASP A 262 11.03 10.16 0.19
C ASP A 262 11.29 11.64 -0.19
N HIS A 263 12.51 11.96 -0.64
CA HIS A 263 12.82 13.29 -1.17
C HIS A 263 12.08 13.60 -2.48
N LEU A 264 11.91 12.59 -3.35
CA LEU A 264 11.10 12.72 -4.56
C LEU A 264 9.64 13.03 -4.18
N ALA A 265 9.06 12.27 -3.25
CA ALA A 265 7.69 12.50 -2.76
C ALA A 265 7.50 13.93 -2.24
N ARG A 266 8.42 14.41 -1.38
CA ARG A 266 8.38 15.80 -0.87
C ARG A 266 8.44 16.84 -1.99
N ARG A 267 9.27 16.63 -3.03
CA ARG A 267 9.36 17.54 -4.17
C ARG A 267 8.09 17.56 -5.01
N LEU A 268 7.49 16.40 -5.25
CA LEU A 268 6.22 16.29 -5.98
C LEU A 268 5.10 17.01 -5.23
N VAL A 269 4.99 16.80 -3.91
CA VAL A 269 4.02 17.50 -3.06
C VAL A 269 4.27 19.02 -3.08
N ALA A 270 5.52 19.46 -2.90
CA ALA A 270 5.86 20.89 -2.92
C ALA A 270 5.56 21.57 -4.26
N ASN A 271 5.65 20.83 -5.37
CA ASN A 271 5.34 21.32 -6.72
C ASN A 271 3.84 21.22 -7.06
N GLY A 272 3.00 20.73 -6.16
CA GLY A 272 1.57 20.51 -6.43
C GLY A 272 1.30 19.44 -7.48
N THR A 273 2.19 18.47 -7.64
CA THR A 273 2.05 17.34 -8.57
C THR A 273 1.66 16.09 -7.76
N PRO A 274 0.37 15.76 -7.64
CA PRO A 274 -0.05 14.59 -6.87
C PRO A 274 0.38 13.32 -7.61
N MET A 275 1.24 12.53 -6.96
CA MET A 275 1.73 11.25 -7.50
C MET A 275 2.21 10.36 -6.35
N GLY A 276 1.83 9.09 -6.38
CA GLY A 276 2.38 8.08 -5.49
C GLY A 276 3.87 7.85 -5.76
N VAL A 277 4.67 7.66 -4.71
CA VAL A 277 6.08 7.27 -4.82
C VAL A 277 6.27 5.96 -4.08
N LEU A 278 6.61 4.92 -4.80
CA LEU A 278 6.66 3.54 -4.32
C LEU A 278 8.11 3.06 -4.30
N ASN A 279 8.67 2.87 -3.10
CA ASN A 279 10.05 2.44 -2.93
C ASN A 279 10.15 0.90 -3.01
N ALA A 280 10.57 0.39 -4.16
CA ALA A 280 10.83 -1.02 -4.42
C ALA A 280 12.34 -1.37 -4.37
N GLY A 281 13.10 -0.70 -3.51
CA GLY A 281 14.52 -0.99 -3.26
C GLY A 281 14.73 -2.21 -2.38
N ILE A 282 15.75 -3.03 -2.68
CA ILE A 282 16.19 -4.17 -1.87
C ILE A 282 17.71 -4.13 -1.72
N GLY A 283 18.20 -4.22 -0.48
CA GLY A 283 19.65 -4.26 -0.22
C GLY A 283 20.37 -5.38 -0.99
N GLY A 284 21.47 -5.07 -1.66
CA GLY A 284 22.27 -6.04 -2.43
C GLY A 284 21.64 -6.50 -3.74
N ASN A 285 20.51 -5.93 -4.19
CA ASN A 285 19.83 -6.37 -5.40
C ASN A 285 20.67 -6.11 -6.67
N ARG A 286 20.55 -7.01 -7.65
CA ARG A 286 21.25 -7.01 -8.91
C ARG A 286 20.27 -7.05 -10.08
N VAL A 287 20.71 -6.65 -11.27
CA VAL A 287 19.92 -6.69 -12.51
C VAL A 287 19.64 -8.15 -12.91
N LEU A 288 20.69 -8.96 -13.03
CA LEU A 288 20.65 -10.24 -13.72
C LEU A 288 20.57 -11.44 -12.79
N SER A 289 21.25 -11.39 -11.65
CA SER A 289 21.39 -12.55 -10.78
C SER A 289 20.69 -12.35 -9.44
N GLY A 290 20.25 -13.45 -8.82
CA GLY A 290 19.83 -13.47 -7.43
C GLY A 290 21.03 -13.20 -6.51
N GLY A 291 20.73 -12.79 -5.30
CA GLY A 291 21.67 -12.55 -4.20
C GLY A 291 20.88 -12.63 -2.92
N SER A 292 20.73 -11.50 -2.23
CA SER A 292 19.86 -11.41 -1.06
C SER A 292 18.36 -11.54 -1.39
N SER A 293 17.99 -11.54 -2.68
CA SER A 293 16.62 -11.65 -3.18
C SER A 293 16.62 -12.11 -4.64
N LEU A 294 15.45 -12.22 -5.26
CA LEU A 294 15.32 -12.35 -6.71
C LEU A 294 16.01 -11.18 -7.42
N SER A 295 16.56 -11.43 -8.64
CA SER A 295 17.13 -10.37 -9.46
C SER A 295 16.09 -9.29 -9.81
N GLY A 296 16.55 -8.11 -10.21
CA GLY A 296 15.67 -7.04 -10.66
C GLY A 296 14.72 -7.48 -11.76
N LEU A 297 15.23 -8.20 -12.76
CA LEU A 297 14.41 -8.75 -13.85
C LEU A 297 13.37 -9.74 -13.33
N ALA A 298 13.75 -10.66 -12.46
CA ALA A 298 12.85 -11.71 -11.97
C ALA A 298 11.72 -11.18 -11.06
N ARG A 299 11.88 -9.99 -10.46
CA ARG A 299 10.87 -9.36 -9.60
C ARG A 299 10.16 -8.17 -10.23
N PHE A 300 10.47 -7.83 -11.49
CA PHE A 300 9.97 -6.64 -12.15
C PHE A 300 8.45 -6.61 -12.23
N ASP A 301 7.84 -7.72 -12.65
CA ASP A 301 6.39 -7.83 -12.71
C ASP A 301 5.75 -7.58 -11.35
N ARG A 302 6.23 -8.28 -10.31
CA ARG A 302 5.68 -8.19 -8.94
C ARG A 302 5.89 -6.81 -8.32
N ASP A 303 7.08 -6.24 -8.47
CA ASP A 303 7.50 -5.06 -7.71
C ASP A 303 7.31 -3.75 -8.49
N VAL A 304 7.01 -3.83 -9.81
CA VAL A 304 6.79 -2.64 -10.66
C VAL A 304 5.46 -2.70 -11.39
N LEU A 305 5.24 -3.69 -12.25
CA LEU A 305 4.10 -3.67 -13.18
C LEU A 305 2.75 -3.86 -12.51
N VAL A 306 2.67 -4.67 -11.45
CA VAL A 306 1.42 -4.88 -10.69
C VAL A 306 1.19 -3.87 -9.56
N GLN A 307 2.06 -2.86 -9.43
CA GLN A 307 1.84 -1.81 -8.44
C GLN A 307 0.63 -0.96 -8.83
N THR A 308 -0.28 -0.80 -7.89
CA THR A 308 -1.57 -0.16 -8.14
C THR A 308 -1.40 1.30 -8.56
N GLY A 309 -1.91 1.64 -9.73
CA GLY A 309 -1.82 2.99 -10.30
C GLY A 309 -0.41 3.34 -10.83
N ALA A 310 0.49 2.38 -11.00
CA ALA A 310 1.83 2.63 -11.56
C ALA A 310 1.72 3.17 -13.00
N THR A 311 2.37 4.30 -13.25
CA THR A 311 2.44 4.96 -14.56
C THR A 311 3.88 5.22 -14.98
N HIS A 312 4.82 5.23 -14.02
CA HIS A 312 6.23 5.51 -14.25
C HIS A 312 7.10 4.55 -13.44
N ALA A 313 8.28 4.24 -13.95
CA ALA A 313 9.31 3.53 -13.21
C ALA A 313 10.64 4.29 -13.27
N ILE A 314 11.36 4.31 -12.15
CA ILE A 314 12.76 4.77 -12.07
C ILE A 314 13.57 3.54 -11.67
N ILE A 315 14.55 3.16 -12.49
CA ILE A 315 15.39 1.97 -12.26
C ILE A 315 16.79 2.43 -11.89
N LEU A 316 17.25 2.05 -10.69
CA LEU A 316 18.61 2.32 -10.20
C LEU A 316 19.22 1.00 -9.70
N LEU A 317 19.78 0.24 -10.64
CA LEU A 317 20.38 -1.06 -10.42
C LEU A 317 21.72 -1.18 -11.20
N GLY A 318 22.52 -2.17 -10.86
CA GLY A 318 23.77 -2.49 -11.54
C GLY A 318 25.01 -2.32 -10.66
N THR A 319 24.96 -1.48 -9.62
CA THR A 319 26.08 -1.26 -8.70
C THR A 319 26.57 -2.57 -8.09
N ASN A 320 25.67 -3.46 -7.70
CA ASN A 320 26.02 -4.75 -7.10
C ASN A 320 26.45 -5.79 -8.14
N ASP A 321 25.95 -5.72 -9.36
CA ASP A 321 26.45 -6.56 -10.46
C ASP A 321 27.93 -6.26 -10.73
N ILE A 322 28.31 -4.98 -10.76
CA ILE A 322 29.69 -4.53 -10.96
C ILE A 322 30.55 -4.77 -9.73
N GLY A 323 30.03 -4.42 -8.54
CA GLY A 323 30.79 -4.50 -7.28
C GLY A 323 31.13 -5.92 -6.83
N PHE A 324 30.28 -6.89 -7.18
CA PHE A 324 30.47 -8.32 -6.90
C PHE A 324 30.97 -9.10 -8.13
N ALA A 325 31.51 -8.43 -9.13
CA ALA A 325 32.06 -9.03 -10.37
C ALA A 325 33.22 -10.04 -10.14
N ARG A 326 33.59 -10.29 -8.89
CA ARG A 326 34.56 -11.35 -8.51
C ARG A 326 33.92 -12.75 -8.44
N GLU A 327 32.59 -12.81 -8.43
CA GLU A 327 31.86 -14.08 -8.50
C GLU A 327 31.94 -14.61 -9.94
N ASN A 328 32.20 -15.88 -10.12
CA ASN A 328 32.36 -16.51 -11.44
C ASN A 328 31.07 -17.27 -11.82
N PRO A 329 30.46 -17.00 -13.02
CA PRO A 329 30.84 -15.97 -13.98
C PRO A 329 30.37 -14.56 -13.59
N SER A 330 31.23 -13.57 -13.78
CA SER A 330 30.87 -12.15 -13.67
C SER A 330 30.04 -11.72 -14.89
N PRO A 331 28.99 -10.91 -14.74
CA PRO A 331 28.30 -10.34 -15.87
C PRO A 331 29.23 -9.38 -16.65
N THR A 332 29.12 -9.41 -17.97
CA THR A 332 29.81 -8.44 -18.84
C THR A 332 29.05 -7.11 -18.88
N VAL A 333 29.66 -6.10 -19.47
CA VAL A 333 28.97 -4.82 -19.72
C VAL A 333 27.79 -5.01 -20.67
N GLU A 334 27.97 -5.87 -21.68
CA GLU A 334 26.94 -6.22 -22.67
C GLU A 334 25.77 -6.92 -22.02
N ASP A 335 26.00 -7.84 -21.07
CA ASP A 335 24.96 -8.53 -20.31
C ASP A 335 24.13 -7.51 -19.48
N LEU A 336 24.80 -6.56 -18.84
CA LEU A 336 24.12 -5.51 -18.06
C LEU A 336 23.28 -4.58 -18.93
N ILE A 337 23.81 -4.18 -20.09
CA ILE A 337 23.07 -3.36 -21.08
C ILE A 337 21.84 -4.13 -21.54
N ALA A 338 22.01 -5.41 -21.94
CA ALA A 338 20.91 -6.25 -22.38
C ALA A 338 19.85 -6.43 -21.26
N GLY A 339 20.29 -6.62 -20.01
CA GLY A 339 19.39 -6.70 -18.87
C GLY A 339 18.59 -5.41 -18.63
N HIS A 340 19.24 -4.25 -18.76
CA HIS A 340 18.52 -2.99 -18.65
C HIS A 340 17.52 -2.75 -19.80
N MET A 341 17.84 -3.23 -21.02
CA MET A 341 16.91 -3.15 -22.15
C MET A 341 15.63 -3.98 -21.91
N GLN A 342 15.73 -5.12 -21.22
CA GLN A 342 14.57 -5.96 -20.87
C GLN A 342 13.57 -5.26 -19.94
N PHE A 343 13.97 -4.26 -19.14
CA PHE A 343 13.04 -3.48 -18.35
C PHE A 343 12.22 -2.50 -19.21
N ILE A 344 12.65 -2.21 -20.43
CA ILE A 344 12.04 -1.22 -21.33
C ILE A 344 11.08 -1.90 -22.31
N GLU A 345 11.38 -3.16 -22.71
CA GLU A 345 10.56 -3.98 -23.61
C GLU A 345 9.32 -4.57 -22.90
#